data_b49e69a25c1a64c9b9ccf1aa6d195297
#
_entry.id   b49e69a25c1a64c9b9ccf1aa6d195297
#
_cell.length_a   1.000
_cell.length_b   1.000
_cell.length_c   1.000
_cell.angle_alpha   90.00
_cell.angle_beta   90.00
_cell.angle_gamma   90.00
#
_symmetry.space_group_name_H-M   'P 1'
#
loop_
_entity.id
_entity.type
_entity.pdbx_description
1 polymer ?
#
loop_
_entity_poly.entity_id
_entity_poly.type
_entity_poly.pdbx_seq_one_letter_code
_entity_poly.pdbx_strand_id
1 'polypeptide(L)'
;NGAADASRPKADLGDGTKGWHFDVTLHNLSGTAATYDLSAQALSENISGGLFTGSSTDWNGKGVSVSFSNNSVTVPAKGEATVGIDVTPGSQFAQWVSANAPSGTFLDGFVRFTARTNGQSDMTVPYLGFYGSWGTPSIFDQMVSEGDGHAASSAIYNGQNGSLLGYNPLLKGRERQGRPNAERYVVSRSTASGAPTAITPRTGTLRSVHTMTTTYANEAGKSVASFTSTQNWKSVYNSDERRMTWVEENHESRSINLNDYKYSRLPDGKYTLTIAASNDGPSPTKQSLTYNFRVDTKAPVVERATLSNGGSTLNVEISDESPLAAFTVNDPNSGQYIYSDVIRN
;
A
#
# COMPACT_ATOMS: atom_id res chain seq x y z
N ASN A 1 18.68 -12.36 -14.58
CA ASN A 1 19.34 -12.10 -15.87
C ASN A 1 19.52 -10.60 -16.12
N GLY A 2 20.05 -9.85 -15.15
CA GLY A 2 20.43 -8.47 -15.37
C GLY A 2 21.77 -8.43 -16.08
N ALA A 3 21.78 -8.07 -17.37
CA ALA A 3 23.02 -7.69 -18.04
C ALA A 3 23.59 -6.49 -17.27
N ALA A 4 24.78 -6.66 -16.66
CA ALA A 4 25.46 -5.55 -16.03
C ALA A 4 25.78 -4.52 -17.10
N ASP A 5 25.26 -3.30 -16.95
CA ASP A 5 25.70 -2.16 -17.74
C ASP A 5 27.19 -1.97 -17.48
N ALA A 6 28.02 -2.09 -18.51
CA ALA A 6 29.47 -1.97 -18.40
C ALA A 6 29.93 -0.62 -17.80
N SER A 7 29.08 0.42 -17.85
CA SER A 7 29.34 1.71 -17.23
C SER A 7 29.00 1.78 -15.73
N ARG A 8 28.12 0.88 -15.25
CA ARG A 8 27.69 0.79 -13.85
C ARG A 8 27.42 -0.68 -13.48
N PRO A 9 28.46 -1.49 -13.33
CA PRO A 9 28.29 -2.91 -13.06
C PRO A 9 27.60 -3.11 -11.72
N LYS A 10 26.42 -3.74 -11.75
CA LYS A 10 25.64 -4.17 -10.60
C LYS A 10 24.82 -5.40 -10.98
N ALA A 11 24.59 -6.30 -10.04
CA ALA A 11 23.72 -7.44 -10.24
C ALA A 11 22.43 -7.26 -9.42
N ASP A 12 21.28 -7.21 -10.10
CA ASP A 12 19.97 -7.31 -9.48
C ASP A 12 19.52 -8.77 -9.55
N LEU A 13 19.41 -9.40 -8.38
CA LEU A 13 19.15 -10.82 -8.25
C LEU A 13 17.65 -11.16 -8.13
N GLY A 14 16.80 -10.13 -8.01
CA GLY A 14 15.39 -10.32 -7.79
C GLY A 14 15.07 -10.84 -6.38
N ASP A 15 13.98 -11.62 -6.25
CA ASP A 15 13.52 -12.16 -4.98
C ASP A 15 13.54 -13.70 -4.95
N GLY A 16 13.60 -14.28 -3.75
CA GLY A 16 13.60 -15.73 -3.53
C GLY A 16 14.27 -16.15 -2.23
N THR A 17 14.21 -17.45 -1.92
CA THR A 17 14.79 -18.00 -0.68
C THR A 17 15.78 -19.13 -0.93
N LYS A 18 15.93 -19.56 -2.19
CA LYS A 18 16.78 -20.70 -2.55
C LYS A 18 18.21 -20.32 -2.94
N GLY A 19 18.49 -19.02 -3.04
CA GLY A 19 19.75 -18.48 -3.52
C GLY A 19 19.69 -17.99 -4.96
N TRP A 20 20.80 -17.43 -5.41
CA TRP A 20 20.93 -16.78 -6.70
C TRP A 20 22.24 -17.10 -7.36
N HIS A 21 22.22 -17.14 -8.68
CA HIS A 21 23.41 -17.26 -9.52
C HIS A 21 23.49 -16.07 -10.46
N PHE A 22 24.69 -15.52 -10.64
CA PHE A 22 24.96 -14.51 -11.65
C PHE A 22 26.39 -14.57 -12.14
N ASP A 23 26.62 -14.09 -13.34
CA ASP A 23 27.91 -14.04 -13.98
C ASP A 23 28.47 -12.62 -14.03
N VAL A 24 29.80 -12.50 -13.85
CA VAL A 24 30.53 -11.25 -14.07
C VAL A 24 31.61 -11.51 -15.13
N THR A 25 31.53 -10.79 -16.25
CA THR A 25 32.54 -10.85 -17.32
C THR A 25 33.49 -9.65 -17.18
N LEU A 26 34.79 -9.98 -17.10
CA LEU A 26 35.88 -9.01 -17.05
C LEU A 26 36.49 -8.86 -18.43
N HIS A 27 36.66 -7.64 -18.92
CA HIS A 27 37.31 -7.31 -20.15
C HIS A 27 38.71 -6.69 -19.88
N ASN A 28 39.74 -7.23 -20.41
CA ASN A 28 41.11 -6.73 -20.27
C ASN A 28 41.51 -5.90 -21.50
N LEU A 29 41.61 -4.60 -21.34
CA LEU A 29 42.02 -3.67 -22.40
C LEU A 29 43.53 -3.52 -22.54
N SER A 30 44.32 -4.13 -21.62
CA SER A 30 45.78 -4.04 -21.62
C SER A 30 46.42 -5.05 -22.59
N GLY A 31 47.69 -4.83 -22.90
CA GLY A 31 48.49 -5.75 -23.71
C GLY A 31 49.09 -6.94 -22.91
N THR A 32 48.83 -7.07 -21.61
CA THR A 32 49.32 -8.14 -20.74
C THR A 32 48.15 -8.78 -20.00
N ALA A 33 48.25 -10.05 -19.69
CA ALA A 33 47.24 -10.76 -18.88
C ALA A 33 47.15 -10.16 -17.47
N ALA A 34 45.96 -10.14 -16.88
CA ALA A 34 45.73 -9.67 -15.52
C ALA A 34 45.08 -10.75 -14.66
N THR A 35 45.60 -11.00 -13.46
CA THR A 35 45.08 -11.99 -12.52
C THR A 35 44.50 -11.29 -11.28
N TYR A 36 43.33 -11.75 -10.85
CA TYR A 36 42.61 -11.24 -9.70
C TYR A 36 42.25 -12.36 -8.73
N ASP A 37 42.39 -12.07 -7.43
CA ASP A 37 41.79 -12.85 -6.35
C ASP A 37 40.35 -12.43 -6.14
N LEU A 38 39.50 -13.39 -5.78
CA LEU A 38 38.07 -13.19 -5.58
C LEU A 38 37.71 -13.25 -4.10
N SER A 39 36.90 -12.30 -3.65
CA SER A 39 36.29 -12.34 -2.33
C SER A 39 34.89 -11.69 -2.40
N ALA A 40 34.06 -11.98 -1.42
CA ALA A 40 32.74 -11.39 -1.37
C ALA A 40 32.27 -11.16 0.07
N GLN A 41 31.29 -10.27 0.19
CA GLN A 41 30.49 -10.02 1.39
C GLN A 41 29.03 -10.33 1.08
N ALA A 42 28.28 -10.79 2.09
CA ALA A 42 26.84 -10.96 2.05
C ALA A 42 26.24 -10.23 3.24
N LEU A 43 25.62 -9.08 2.99
CA LEU A 43 25.21 -8.14 4.01
C LEU A 43 23.67 -8.13 4.15
N SER A 44 23.20 -8.00 5.37
CA SER A 44 21.82 -7.54 5.65
C SER A 44 21.83 -6.46 6.71
N GLU A 45 20.86 -5.55 6.65
CA GLU A 45 20.67 -4.57 7.72
C GLU A 45 20.31 -5.25 9.03
N ASN A 46 20.82 -4.73 10.14
CA ASN A 46 20.46 -5.19 11.46
C ASN A 46 19.09 -4.67 11.87
N ILE A 47 18.41 -5.44 12.73
CA ILE A 47 17.09 -5.11 13.26
C ILE A 47 17.19 -5.02 14.78
N SER A 48 16.65 -3.93 15.33
CA SER A 48 16.54 -3.72 16.77
C SER A 48 15.17 -3.12 17.10
N GLY A 49 14.44 -3.76 18.03
CA GLY A 49 13.08 -3.32 18.39
C GLY A 49 12.09 -3.35 17.21
N GLY A 50 12.26 -4.26 16.23
CA GLY A 50 11.42 -4.35 15.04
C GLY A 50 11.71 -3.31 13.95
N LEU A 51 12.78 -2.51 14.09
CA LEU A 51 13.19 -1.48 13.14
C LEU A 51 14.55 -1.80 12.54
N PHE A 52 14.72 -1.53 11.25
CA PHE A 52 16.02 -1.56 10.60
C PHE A 52 16.93 -0.47 11.17
N THR A 53 18.20 -0.82 11.37
CA THR A 53 19.22 0.10 11.88
C THR A 53 20.19 0.50 10.78
N GLY A 54 20.95 1.57 10.98
CA GLY A 54 22.00 2.02 10.04
C GLY A 54 23.27 1.16 10.03
N SER A 55 23.23 -0.06 10.56
CA SER A 55 24.35 -1.01 10.58
C SER A 55 23.99 -2.31 9.89
N SER A 56 24.99 -3.04 9.39
CA SER A 56 24.82 -4.30 8.68
C SER A 56 25.66 -5.41 9.28
N THR A 57 25.18 -6.65 9.13
CA THR A 57 25.92 -7.87 9.46
C THR A 57 26.39 -8.53 8.17
N ASP A 58 27.67 -8.92 8.12
CA ASP A 58 28.19 -9.79 7.08
C ASP A 58 27.93 -11.25 7.46
N TRP A 59 27.11 -11.90 6.65
CA TRP A 59 26.68 -13.28 6.80
C TRP A 59 27.54 -14.26 6.02
N ASN A 60 28.47 -13.78 5.18
CA ASN A 60 29.31 -14.70 4.41
C ASN A 60 30.15 -15.57 5.34
N GLY A 61 30.05 -16.89 5.18
CA GLY A 61 30.67 -17.89 6.07
C GLY A 61 29.99 -18.07 7.43
N LYS A 62 28.87 -17.35 7.73
CA LYS A 62 28.14 -17.44 9.01
C LYS A 62 26.67 -17.89 8.86
N GLY A 63 26.15 -17.88 7.71
CA GLY A 63 24.74 -18.23 7.44
C GLY A 63 24.37 -18.03 5.98
N VAL A 64 25.23 -17.41 5.21
CA VAL A 64 25.17 -17.31 3.75
C VAL A 64 26.51 -17.78 3.21
N SER A 65 26.52 -18.53 2.11
CA SER A 65 27.71 -18.88 1.35
C SER A 65 27.76 -18.09 0.06
N VAL A 66 28.84 -17.36 -0.18
CA VAL A 66 29.13 -16.82 -1.50
C VAL A 66 30.30 -17.59 -2.08
N SER A 67 30.05 -18.31 -3.16
CA SER A 67 31.04 -19.15 -3.83
C SER A 67 31.27 -18.71 -5.28
N PHE A 68 32.43 -19.05 -5.79
CA PHE A 68 32.89 -18.70 -7.13
C PHE A 68 33.20 -19.95 -7.91
N SER A 69 33.05 -19.89 -9.23
CA SER A 69 33.51 -20.98 -10.11
C SER A 69 35.00 -21.27 -9.96
N ASN A 70 35.80 -20.25 -9.61
CA ASN A 70 37.21 -20.34 -9.26
C ASN A 70 37.59 -19.26 -8.25
N ASN A 71 38.53 -19.52 -7.34
CA ASN A 71 38.97 -18.54 -6.33
C ASN A 71 39.85 -17.41 -6.91
N SER A 72 40.31 -17.54 -8.14
CA SER A 72 41.02 -16.51 -8.88
C SER A 72 40.64 -16.57 -10.36
N VAL A 73 40.78 -15.47 -11.05
CA VAL A 73 40.55 -15.39 -12.49
C VAL A 73 41.72 -14.70 -13.18
N THR A 74 42.16 -15.27 -14.29
CA THR A 74 43.14 -14.64 -15.18
C THR A 74 42.44 -14.21 -16.47
N VAL A 75 42.46 -12.91 -16.74
CA VAL A 75 41.90 -12.31 -17.95
C VAL A 75 43.03 -12.15 -18.98
N PRO A 76 42.97 -12.81 -20.14
CA PRO A 76 44.01 -12.71 -21.18
C PRO A 76 44.22 -11.28 -21.66
N ALA A 77 45.41 -11.00 -22.21
CA ALA A 77 45.65 -9.71 -22.89
C ALA A 77 44.64 -9.46 -24.00
N LYS A 78 43.99 -8.28 -24.04
CA LYS A 78 42.96 -7.91 -25.02
C LYS A 78 41.79 -8.89 -25.08
N GLY A 79 41.59 -9.70 -24.03
CA GLY A 79 40.56 -10.75 -23.95
C GLY A 79 39.58 -10.52 -22.80
N GLU A 80 38.79 -11.55 -22.55
CA GLU A 80 37.78 -11.57 -21.49
C GLU A 80 37.81 -12.86 -20.68
N ALA A 81 37.24 -12.83 -19.48
CA ALA A 81 37.01 -14.01 -18.66
C ALA A 81 35.72 -13.79 -17.83
N THR A 82 34.93 -14.85 -17.71
CA THR A 82 33.68 -14.83 -16.95
C THR A 82 33.87 -15.63 -15.66
N VAL A 83 33.31 -15.10 -14.58
CA VAL A 83 33.27 -15.74 -13.25
C VAL A 83 31.79 -15.91 -12.87
N GLY A 84 31.38 -17.15 -12.60
CA GLY A 84 30.08 -17.48 -12.00
C GLY A 84 30.14 -17.29 -10.49
N ILE A 85 29.12 -16.68 -9.95
CA ILE A 85 28.94 -16.36 -8.53
C ILE A 85 27.62 -16.97 -8.04
N ASP A 86 27.69 -17.79 -6.98
CA ASP A 86 26.52 -18.34 -6.31
C ASP A 86 26.40 -17.72 -4.92
N VAL A 87 25.25 -17.15 -4.63
CA VAL A 87 24.86 -16.63 -3.30
C VAL A 87 23.81 -17.57 -2.72
N THR A 88 24.17 -18.33 -1.70
CA THR A 88 23.34 -19.40 -1.14
C THR A 88 23.03 -19.11 0.34
N PRO A 89 21.82 -18.65 0.67
CA PRO A 89 21.36 -18.53 2.05
C PRO A 89 21.21 -19.91 2.71
N GLY A 90 21.77 -20.05 3.90
CA GLY A 90 21.67 -21.27 4.70
C GLY A 90 20.61 -21.18 5.80
N SER A 91 20.45 -22.26 6.55
CA SER A 91 19.43 -22.39 7.58
C SER A 91 19.56 -21.35 8.71
N GLN A 92 20.76 -20.96 9.09
CA GLN A 92 21.01 -19.97 10.13
C GLN A 92 20.48 -18.59 9.72
N PHE A 93 20.74 -18.16 8.47
CA PHE A 93 20.22 -16.92 7.93
C PHE A 93 18.69 -16.98 7.80
N ALA A 94 18.15 -18.10 7.30
CA ALA A 94 16.70 -18.31 7.19
C ALA A 94 15.98 -18.21 8.54
N GLN A 95 16.54 -18.80 9.60
CA GLN A 95 15.99 -18.69 10.97
C GLN A 95 16.03 -17.26 11.49
N TRP A 96 17.14 -16.54 11.26
CA TRP A 96 17.25 -15.15 11.66
C TRP A 96 16.21 -14.28 10.95
N VAL A 97 16.02 -14.45 9.64
CA VAL A 97 14.99 -13.71 8.87
C VAL A 97 13.59 -14.04 9.39
N SER A 98 13.28 -15.31 9.62
CA SER A 98 11.97 -15.72 10.15
C SER A 98 11.65 -15.07 11.50
N ALA A 99 12.66 -14.89 12.35
CA ALA A 99 12.49 -14.31 13.68
C ALA A 99 12.45 -12.78 13.68
N ASN A 100 13.17 -12.11 12.79
CA ASN A 100 13.39 -10.66 12.86
C ASN A 100 12.78 -9.89 11.68
N ALA A 101 12.63 -10.52 10.51
CA ALA A 101 12.11 -9.91 9.29
C ALA A 101 11.14 -10.86 8.56
N PRO A 102 9.98 -11.22 9.15
CA PRO A 102 9.08 -12.23 8.58
C PRO A 102 8.51 -11.85 7.22
N SER A 103 8.52 -10.58 6.88
CA SER A 103 8.15 -10.09 5.53
C SER A 103 9.29 -10.16 4.50
N GLY A 104 10.46 -10.65 4.89
CA GLY A 104 11.69 -10.70 4.09
C GLY A 104 12.64 -9.55 4.38
N THR A 105 13.85 -9.66 3.85
CA THR A 105 14.91 -8.64 4.00
C THR A 105 15.77 -8.59 2.76
N PHE A 106 16.44 -7.46 2.54
CA PHE A 106 17.48 -7.40 1.51
C PHE A 106 18.70 -8.19 1.95
N LEU A 107 19.28 -8.90 0.98
CA LEU A 107 20.59 -9.55 1.07
C LEU A 107 21.41 -8.97 -0.08
N ASP A 108 22.33 -8.11 0.26
CA ASP A 108 23.19 -7.42 -0.68
C ASP A 108 24.66 -7.73 -0.41
N GLY A 109 25.55 -7.18 -1.23
CA GLY A 109 26.95 -7.34 -0.99
C GLY A 109 27.81 -6.88 -2.15
N PHE A 110 29.07 -7.25 -2.04
CA PHE A 110 30.09 -6.88 -3.00
C PHE A 110 30.91 -8.11 -3.40
N VAL A 111 31.08 -8.33 -4.68
CA VAL A 111 32.11 -9.20 -5.23
C VAL A 111 33.34 -8.33 -5.51
N ARG A 112 34.47 -8.67 -4.93
CA ARG A 112 35.75 -7.95 -5.06
C ARG A 112 36.71 -8.75 -5.88
N PHE A 113 37.38 -8.08 -6.80
CA PHE A 113 38.45 -8.58 -7.65
C PHE A 113 39.71 -7.83 -7.27
N THR A 114 40.57 -8.47 -6.44
CA THR A 114 41.82 -7.86 -5.97
C THR A 114 42.96 -8.21 -6.93
N ALA A 115 43.57 -7.17 -7.51
CA ALA A 115 44.58 -7.37 -8.53
C ALA A 115 45.91 -7.99 -7.94
N ARG A 116 46.35 -9.09 -8.53
CA ARG A 116 47.69 -9.63 -8.30
C ARG A 116 48.73 -9.03 -9.24
N THR A 117 48.27 -8.51 -10.36
CA THR A 117 49.16 -7.99 -11.42
C THR A 117 49.46 -6.53 -11.16
N ASN A 118 50.72 -6.17 -11.07
CA ASN A 118 51.16 -4.79 -10.87
C ASN A 118 50.61 -3.87 -11.99
N GLY A 119 50.13 -2.68 -11.59
CA GLY A 119 49.58 -1.70 -12.51
C GLY A 119 48.10 -1.94 -12.89
N GLN A 120 47.47 -2.99 -12.37
CA GLN A 120 46.03 -3.21 -12.47
C GLN A 120 45.34 -2.72 -11.21
N SER A 121 44.12 -2.19 -11.36
CA SER A 121 43.29 -1.71 -10.23
C SER A 121 42.39 -2.81 -9.72
N ASP A 122 42.09 -2.78 -8.43
CA ASP A 122 41.03 -3.59 -7.84
C ASP A 122 39.67 -3.13 -8.39
N MET A 123 38.75 -4.08 -8.49
CA MET A 123 37.39 -3.84 -8.97
C MET A 123 36.39 -4.41 -7.98
N THR A 124 35.18 -3.83 -7.97
CA THR A 124 34.08 -4.25 -7.11
C THR A 124 32.77 -4.21 -7.88
N VAL A 125 32.00 -5.29 -7.78
CA VAL A 125 30.66 -5.38 -8.35
C VAL A 125 29.66 -5.55 -7.22
N PRO A 126 28.76 -4.59 -6.97
CA PRO A 126 27.69 -4.74 -6.01
C PRO A 126 26.60 -5.68 -6.55
N TYR A 127 25.95 -6.39 -5.65
CA TYR A 127 24.76 -7.17 -5.94
C TYR A 127 23.69 -6.93 -4.89
N LEU A 128 22.41 -7.14 -5.26
CA LEU A 128 21.24 -6.97 -4.39
C LEU A 128 20.22 -8.05 -4.71
N GLY A 129 19.78 -8.78 -3.70
CA GLY A 129 18.64 -9.68 -3.74
C GLY A 129 17.68 -9.41 -2.60
N PHE A 130 16.44 -9.82 -2.74
CA PHE A 130 15.46 -9.81 -1.66
C PHE A 130 15.20 -11.24 -1.18
N TYR A 131 15.62 -11.56 0.05
CA TYR A 131 15.33 -12.86 0.66
C TYR A 131 13.90 -12.90 1.17
N GLY A 132 13.00 -13.51 0.40
CA GLY A 132 11.58 -13.55 0.61
C GLY A 132 10.81 -13.50 -0.70
N SER A 133 9.55 -13.09 -0.64
CA SER A 133 8.75 -12.79 -1.82
C SER A 133 8.39 -11.30 -1.82
N TRP A 134 8.89 -10.56 -2.79
CA TRP A 134 8.69 -9.11 -2.88
C TRP A 134 7.21 -8.72 -3.02
N GLY A 135 6.38 -9.61 -3.58
CA GLY A 135 4.94 -9.39 -3.75
C GLY A 135 4.11 -9.61 -2.48
N THR A 136 4.62 -10.34 -1.49
CA THR A 136 3.84 -10.77 -0.30
C THR A 136 3.57 -9.65 0.70
N PRO A 137 4.50 -8.75 1.08
CA PRO A 137 4.22 -7.68 2.03
C PRO A 137 3.12 -6.76 1.53
N SER A 138 2.30 -6.27 2.47
CA SER A 138 1.15 -5.42 2.14
C SER A 138 1.57 -4.15 1.38
N ILE A 139 0.87 -3.87 0.29
CA ILE A 139 0.96 -2.61 -0.44
C ILE A 139 0.19 -1.53 0.32
N PHE A 140 -0.99 -1.89 0.83
CA PHE A 140 -1.89 -0.97 1.48
C PHE A 140 -1.72 -0.98 2.98
N ASP A 141 -1.86 0.20 3.58
CA ASP A 141 -2.08 0.33 5.00
C ASP A 141 -3.53 0.00 5.35
N GLN A 142 -3.76 -0.31 6.62
CA GLN A 142 -5.03 -0.78 7.13
C GLN A 142 -6.16 0.24 6.89
N MET A 143 -7.37 -0.25 6.64
CA MET A 143 -8.56 0.62 6.58
C MET A 143 -8.91 1.15 7.98
N VAL A 144 -9.25 2.43 8.08
CA VAL A 144 -9.66 3.08 9.34
C VAL A 144 -10.81 2.35 10.04
N SER A 145 -11.70 1.71 9.26
CA SER A 145 -12.80 0.90 9.79
C SER A 145 -12.34 -0.39 10.48
N GLU A 146 -11.15 -0.89 10.17
CA GLU A 146 -10.61 -2.16 10.69
C GLU A 146 -9.57 -1.97 11.78
N GLY A 147 -8.81 -0.88 11.74
CA GLY A 147 -7.74 -0.64 12.69
C GLY A 147 -7.06 0.72 12.54
N ASP A 148 -6.04 0.91 13.38
CA ASP A 148 -5.14 2.05 13.28
C ASP A 148 -4.03 1.66 12.31
N GLY A 149 -3.87 2.45 11.24
CA GLY A 149 -2.82 2.21 10.26
C GLY A 149 -1.42 2.43 10.83
N HIS A 150 -0.41 1.90 10.15
CA HIS A 150 1.00 2.04 10.53
C HIS A 150 1.54 3.42 10.17
N ALA A 151 1.16 3.95 9.01
CA ALA A 151 1.69 5.20 8.48
C ALA A 151 0.57 6.17 8.07
N ALA A 152 -0.38 5.72 7.26
CA ALA A 152 -1.48 6.55 6.77
C ALA A 152 -2.65 5.63 6.39
N SER A 153 -3.60 5.47 7.28
CA SER A 153 -4.74 4.58 7.08
C SER A 153 -5.51 4.89 5.79
N SER A 154 -6.03 3.83 5.18
CA SER A 154 -6.91 3.94 4.02
C SER A 154 -8.34 4.22 4.45
N ALA A 155 -9.03 5.14 3.79
CA ALA A 155 -10.39 5.54 4.14
C ALA A 155 -11.14 6.14 2.95
N ILE A 156 -12.44 6.31 3.12
CA ILE A 156 -13.29 7.05 2.18
C ILE A 156 -13.85 8.32 2.83
N TYR A 157 -13.91 9.36 2.04
CA TYR A 157 -14.24 10.71 2.46
C TYR A 157 -15.39 11.28 1.65
N ASN A 158 -16.09 12.22 2.24
CA ASN A 158 -16.99 13.11 1.52
C ASN A 158 -16.17 13.94 0.53
N GLY A 159 -16.43 13.76 -0.75
CA GLY A 159 -15.70 14.44 -1.82
C GLY A 159 -15.96 15.95 -1.91
N GLN A 160 -16.95 16.48 -1.17
CA GLN A 160 -17.29 17.89 -1.16
C GLN A 160 -16.52 18.68 -0.09
N ASN A 161 -16.38 18.11 1.13
CA ASN A 161 -15.81 18.81 2.27
C ASN A 161 -14.63 18.08 2.94
N GLY A 162 -14.23 16.93 2.41
CA GLY A 162 -13.09 16.16 2.92
C GLY A 162 -13.31 15.50 4.28
N SER A 163 -14.55 15.47 4.82
CA SER A 163 -14.82 14.77 6.08
C SER A 163 -14.80 13.26 5.90
N LEU A 164 -14.27 12.54 6.89
CA LEU A 164 -14.27 11.07 6.92
C LEU A 164 -15.71 10.55 6.94
N LEU A 165 -16.04 9.62 6.04
CA LEU A 165 -17.33 8.93 6.02
C LEU A 165 -17.40 7.81 7.07
N GLY A 166 -18.60 7.26 7.28
CA GLY A 166 -18.85 6.19 8.24
C GLY A 166 -19.29 6.67 9.61
N TYR A 167 -19.50 7.97 9.78
CA TYR A 167 -20.10 8.57 10.97
C TYR A 167 -21.41 9.26 10.63
N ASN A 168 -22.26 9.42 11.63
CA ASN A 168 -23.42 10.30 11.48
C ASN A 168 -22.95 11.72 11.10
N PRO A 169 -23.42 12.29 9.98
CA PRO A 169 -22.95 13.59 9.48
C PRO A 169 -23.26 14.76 10.44
N LEU A 170 -24.22 14.60 11.35
CA LEU A 170 -24.58 15.62 12.36
C LEU A 170 -23.61 15.64 13.53
N LEU A 171 -22.85 14.56 13.78
CA LEU A 171 -21.84 14.49 14.85
C LEU A 171 -20.53 15.12 14.40
N LYS A 172 -19.90 15.90 15.31
CA LYS A 172 -18.64 16.61 15.04
C LYS A 172 -17.58 16.31 16.09
N GLY A 173 -16.33 16.24 15.65
CA GLY A 173 -15.17 16.11 16.53
C GLY A 173 -15.30 14.94 17.52
N ARG A 174 -15.29 15.23 18.84
CA ARG A 174 -15.35 14.23 19.91
C ARG A 174 -16.69 13.50 20.05
N GLU A 175 -17.75 13.98 19.39
CA GLU A 175 -19.04 13.29 19.36
C GLU A 175 -18.97 12.02 18.49
N ARG A 176 -18.03 11.98 17.55
CA ARG A 176 -17.75 10.79 16.74
C ARG A 176 -16.95 9.80 17.58
N GLN A 177 -17.59 8.73 18.00
CA GLN A 177 -16.98 7.69 18.83
C GLN A 177 -16.82 6.41 18.03
N GLY A 178 -15.80 5.63 18.38
CA GLY A 178 -15.52 4.36 17.73
C GLY A 178 -14.93 4.50 16.33
N ARG A 179 -15.00 3.42 15.57
CA ARG A 179 -14.53 3.36 14.17
C ARG A 179 -15.65 3.73 13.20
N PRO A 180 -15.31 4.13 11.96
CA PRO A 180 -16.30 4.34 10.91
C PRO A 180 -17.17 3.10 10.70
N ASN A 181 -18.48 3.28 10.65
CA ASN A 181 -19.44 2.24 10.37
C ASN A 181 -19.70 2.16 8.85
N ALA A 182 -19.45 1.01 8.24
CA ALA A 182 -19.61 0.81 6.81
C ALA A 182 -21.05 1.02 6.32
N GLU A 183 -22.07 0.76 7.16
CA GLU A 183 -23.48 1.03 6.82
C GLU A 183 -23.75 2.51 6.55
N ARG A 184 -22.89 3.40 7.06
CA ARG A 184 -22.98 4.86 6.83
C ARG A 184 -22.12 5.36 5.66
N TYR A 185 -21.62 4.46 4.84
CA TYR A 185 -21.00 4.83 3.56
C TYR A 185 -22.12 5.04 2.52
N VAL A 186 -22.79 6.16 2.63
CA VAL A 186 -23.97 6.49 1.81
C VAL A 186 -23.72 7.80 1.06
N VAL A 187 -24.11 7.85 -0.21
CA VAL A 187 -24.13 9.07 -1.04
C VAL A 187 -25.52 9.29 -1.59
N SER A 188 -25.93 10.55 -1.68
CA SER A 188 -27.26 10.93 -2.16
C SER A 188 -27.17 12.13 -3.11
N ARG A 189 -28.09 12.24 -4.06
CA ARG A 189 -28.24 13.47 -4.87
C ARG A 189 -28.87 14.61 -4.08
N SER A 190 -29.54 14.30 -2.99
CA SER A 190 -30.20 15.29 -2.14
C SER A 190 -29.25 15.72 -1.01
N THR A 191 -28.91 17.00 -0.96
CA THR A 191 -28.15 17.58 0.14
C THR A 191 -29.00 17.81 1.38
N ALA A 192 -30.34 17.77 1.26
CA ALA A 192 -31.27 17.96 2.37
C ALA A 192 -31.13 16.88 3.46
N SER A 193 -30.65 15.68 3.10
CA SER A 193 -30.43 14.58 4.02
C SER A 193 -29.15 14.69 4.85
N GLY A 194 -28.28 15.65 4.55
CA GLY A 194 -26.92 15.72 5.10
C GLY A 194 -25.97 14.66 4.54
N ALA A 195 -26.43 13.76 3.68
CA ALA A 195 -25.58 12.79 3.00
C ALA A 195 -24.70 13.49 1.95
N PRO A 196 -23.45 13.03 1.74
CA PRO A 196 -22.59 13.59 0.70
C PRO A 196 -23.13 13.26 -0.70
N THR A 197 -22.89 14.14 -1.66
CA THR A 197 -23.15 13.84 -3.09
C THR A 197 -21.94 13.21 -3.77
N ALA A 198 -20.78 13.21 -3.14
CA ALA A 198 -19.54 12.71 -3.69
C ALA A 198 -18.78 11.85 -2.69
N ILE A 199 -18.11 10.83 -3.21
CA ILE A 199 -17.25 9.92 -2.45
C ILE A 199 -15.84 9.93 -3.04
N THR A 200 -14.84 10.09 -2.18
CA THR A 200 -13.42 10.14 -2.54
C THR A 200 -12.64 9.15 -1.70
N PRO A 201 -11.99 8.14 -2.29
CA PRO A 201 -11.06 7.31 -1.56
C PRO A 201 -9.74 8.05 -1.34
N ARG A 202 -9.17 7.86 -0.16
CA ARG A 202 -7.75 8.14 0.12
C ARG A 202 -7.10 6.84 0.54
N THR A 203 -5.94 6.56 -0.02
CA THR A 203 -5.27 5.28 0.14
C THR A 203 -3.93 5.49 0.81
N GLY A 204 -3.77 4.94 2.00
CA GLY A 204 -2.47 4.81 2.64
C GLY A 204 -1.70 3.67 1.97
N THR A 205 -0.48 3.92 1.51
CA THR A 205 0.38 2.89 0.92
C THR A 205 1.66 2.74 1.72
N LEU A 206 1.98 1.51 2.08
CA LEU A 206 3.23 1.14 2.75
C LEU A 206 4.38 0.96 1.76
N ARG A 207 4.04 0.79 0.48
CA ARG A 207 4.98 0.55 -0.62
C ARG A 207 4.59 1.36 -1.84
N SER A 208 5.59 1.79 -2.61
CA SER A 208 5.35 2.40 -3.92
C SER A 208 4.80 1.36 -4.89
N VAL A 209 3.90 1.77 -5.77
CA VAL A 209 3.26 0.89 -6.74
C VAL A 209 3.33 1.47 -8.14
N HIS A 210 3.49 0.60 -9.12
CA HIS A 210 3.52 1.00 -10.52
C HIS A 210 2.14 1.45 -11.00
N THR A 211 1.14 0.64 -10.75
CA THR A 211 -0.23 0.90 -11.23
C THR A 211 -1.22 0.75 -10.07
N MET A 212 -2.12 1.72 -9.95
CA MET A 212 -3.25 1.68 -9.03
C MET A 212 -4.54 1.96 -9.81
N THR A 213 -5.50 1.06 -9.71
CA THR A 213 -6.80 1.17 -10.37
C THR A 213 -7.90 1.25 -9.31
N THR A 214 -8.71 2.30 -9.38
CA THR A 214 -9.89 2.50 -8.55
C THR A 214 -11.12 2.21 -9.40
N THR A 215 -11.92 1.23 -9.01
CA THR A 215 -13.11 0.80 -9.76
C THR A 215 -14.33 0.90 -8.86
N TYR A 216 -15.37 1.56 -9.35
CA TYR A 216 -16.70 1.57 -8.79
C TYR A 216 -17.57 0.60 -9.59
N ALA A 217 -18.24 -0.32 -8.92
CA ALA A 217 -19.12 -1.28 -9.56
C ALA A 217 -20.47 -1.36 -8.84
N ASN A 218 -21.53 -1.65 -9.59
CA ASN A 218 -22.84 -1.91 -9.01
C ASN A 218 -22.91 -3.33 -8.41
N GLU A 219 -24.04 -3.67 -7.79
CA GLU A 219 -24.25 -4.98 -7.13
C GLU A 219 -24.09 -6.17 -8.07
N ALA A 220 -24.37 -6.00 -9.37
CA ALA A 220 -24.12 -7.01 -10.40
C ALA A 220 -22.65 -7.11 -10.85
N GLY A 221 -21.74 -6.37 -10.23
CA GLY A 221 -20.31 -6.34 -10.57
C GLY A 221 -19.99 -5.54 -11.84
N LYS A 222 -20.96 -4.86 -12.45
CA LYS A 222 -20.71 -4.02 -13.62
C LYS A 222 -20.03 -2.71 -13.21
N SER A 223 -18.86 -2.43 -13.80
CA SER A 223 -18.15 -1.17 -13.58
C SER A 223 -18.96 0.03 -14.06
N VAL A 224 -19.10 1.04 -13.20
CA VAL A 224 -19.76 2.32 -13.47
C VAL A 224 -18.75 3.45 -13.59
N ALA A 225 -17.57 3.29 -12.99
CA ALA A 225 -16.43 4.20 -13.14
C ALA A 225 -15.13 3.43 -12.89
N SER A 226 -14.07 3.83 -13.59
CA SER A 226 -12.72 3.30 -13.35
C SER A 226 -11.70 4.39 -13.62
N PHE A 227 -10.70 4.47 -12.73
CA PHE A 227 -9.60 5.42 -12.76
C PHE A 227 -8.30 4.66 -12.57
N THR A 228 -7.31 4.91 -13.42
CA THR A 228 -5.99 4.28 -13.30
C THR A 228 -4.94 5.37 -13.20
N SER A 229 -4.06 5.25 -12.21
CA SER A 229 -2.88 6.08 -12.06
C SER A 229 -1.63 5.21 -12.07
N THR A 230 -0.53 5.77 -12.52
CA THR A 230 0.79 5.12 -12.59
C THR A 230 1.78 5.86 -11.69
N GLN A 231 2.87 5.17 -11.31
CA GLN A 231 3.93 5.75 -10.49
C GLN A 231 3.43 6.33 -9.15
N ASN A 232 2.63 5.56 -8.43
CA ASN A 232 2.11 5.98 -7.13
C ASN A 232 3.15 5.71 -6.04
N TRP A 233 3.61 6.77 -5.38
CA TRP A 233 4.60 6.69 -4.31
C TRP A 233 3.94 6.34 -2.98
N LYS A 234 4.67 5.60 -2.15
CA LYS A 234 4.24 5.34 -0.76
C LYS A 234 4.17 6.63 0.04
N SER A 235 3.34 6.63 1.09
CA SER A 235 3.35 7.70 2.09
C SER A 235 4.74 7.84 2.72
N VAL A 236 5.20 9.07 2.92
CA VAL A 236 6.48 9.40 3.52
C VAL A 236 6.30 10.31 4.73
N TYR A 237 7.23 10.22 5.68
CA TYR A 237 7.23 11.15 6.81
C TYR A 237 7.80 12.50 6.38
N ASN A 238 6.99 13.54 6.55
CA ASN A 238 7.42 14.92 6.36
C ASN A 238 7.86 15.48 7.73
N SER A 239 9.17 15.72 7.87
CA SER A 239 9.76 16.22 9.12
C SER A 239 9.30 17.63 9.49
N ASP A 240 9.00 18.47 8.52
CA ASP A 240 8.60 19.86 8.72
C ASP A 240 7.18 19.94 9.27
N GLU A 241 6.29 19.10 8.72
CA GLU A 241 4.91 18.99 9.16
C GLU A 241 4.71 17.99 10.31
N ARG A 242 5.74 17.24 10.66
CA ARG A 242 5.74 16.17 11.70
C ARG A 242 4.60 15.16 11.52
N ARG A 243 4.30 14.80 10.27
CA ARG A 243 3.25 13.85 9.91
C ARG A 243 3.60 13.03 8.67
N MET A 244 2.90 11.93 8.49
CA MET A 244 2.92 11.21 7.22
C MET A 244 2.18 12.03 6.17
N THR A 245 2.78 12.14 5.00
CA THR A 245 2.18 12.81 3.84
C THR A 245 2.25 11.90 2.62
N TRP A 246 1.36 12.15 1.67
CA TRP A 246 1.48 11.57 0.34
C TRP A 246 2.36 12.47 -0.51
N VAL A 247 3.17 11.87 -1.38
CA VAL A 247 3.86 12.62 -2.42
C VAL A 247 2.80 12.92 -3.49
N GLU A 248 2.42 14.19 -3.60
CA GLU A 248 1.21 14.65 -4.31
C GLU A 248 1.23 14.50 -5.84
N GLU A 249 2.26 13.96 -6.45
CA GLU A 249 2.50 14.14 -7.88
C GLU A 249 1.52 13.42 -8.83
N ASN A 250 0.59 12.55 -8.38
CA ASN A 250 -0.34 11.86 -9.27
C ASN A 250 -1.70 11.48 -8.65
N HIS A 251 -2.26 12.30 -7.78
CA HIS A 251 -3.62 12.09 -7.30
C HIS A 251 -4.64 12.66 -8.29
N GLU A 252 -4.81 12.04 -9.44
CA GLU A 252 -6.05 12.26 -10.18
C GLU A 252 -7.23 11.97 -9.26
N SER A 253 -8.21 12.87 -9.28
CA SER A 253 -9.43 12.69 -8.48
C SER A 253 -10.07 11.35 -8.83
N ARG A 254 -10.00 10.39 -7.91
CA ARG A 254 -10.66 9.08 -8.04
C ARG A 254 -12.09 9.14 -7.49
N SER A 255 -12.63 10.33 -7.42
CA SER A 255 -13.96 10.60 -6.86
C SER A 255 -15.04 10.32 -7.89
N ILE A 256 -16.20 9.89 -7.39
CA ILE A 256 -17.45 10.04 -8.13
C ILE A 256 -18.34 11.07 -7.42
N ASN A 257 -19.02 11.90 -8.21
CA ASN A 257 -19.97 12.89 -7.71
C ASN A 257 -21.31 12.69 -8.42
N LEU A 258 -22.36 12.41 -7.68
CA LEU A 258 -23.69 12.17 -8.24
C LEU A 258 -24.31 13.42 -8.89
N ASN A 259 -23.75 14.60 -8.64
CA ASN A 259 -24.14 15.83 -9.33
C ASN A 259 -23.48 15.99 -10.71
N ASP A 260 -22.44 15.23 -11.00
CA ASP A 260 -21.82 15.21 -12.33
C ASP A 260 -22.74 14.48 -13.31
N TYR A 261 -22.92 15.02 -14.50
CA TYR A 261 -23.77 14.44 -15.56
C TYR A 261 -23.47 12.95 -15.79
N LYS A 262 -22.21 12.56 -15.73
CA LYS A 262 -21.74 11.18 -15.94
C LYS A 262 -22.31 10.21 -14.88
N TYR A 263 -22.50 10.64 -13.64
CA TYR A 263 -22.90 9.78 -12.51
C TYR A 263 -24.32 10.11 -11.99
N SER A 264 -24.96 11.14 -12.52
CA SER A 264 -26.26 11.62 -12.07
C SER A 264 -27.40 10.59 -12.25
N ARG A 265 -27.18 9.57 -13.08
CA ARG A 265 -28.16 8.52 -13.37
C ARG A 265 -27.83 7.18 -12.71
N LEU A 266 -26.85 7.11 -11.80
CA LEU A 266 -26.61 5.87 -11.05
C LEU A 266 -27.86 5.54 -10.23
N PRO A 267 -28.46 4.34 -10.40
CA PRO A 267 -29.63 3.96 -9.61
C PRO A 267 -29.30 3.83 -8.12
N ASP A 268 -30.32 3.95 -7.28
CA ASP A 268 -30.22 3.59 -5.86
C ASP A 268 -29.86 2.12 -5.72
N GLY A 269 -29.07 1.79 -4.72
CA GLY A 269 -28.64 0.41 -4.45
C GLY A 269 -27.23 0.33 -3.90
N LYS A 270 -26.74 -0.89 -3.78
CA LYS A 270 -25.41 -1.23 -3.26
C LYS A 270 -24.36 -1.13 -4.36
N TYR A 271 -23.20 -0.64 -3.98
CA TYR A 271 -22.03 -0.49 -4.84
C TYR A 271 -20.78 -0.94 -4.10
N THR A 272 -19.77 -1.33 -4.87
CA THR A 272 -18.42 -1.57 -4.37
C THR A 272 -17.46 -0.56 -4.96
N LEU A 273 -16.53 -0.11 -4.13
CA LEU A 273 -15.36 0.65 -4.51
C LEU A 273 -14.14 -0.25 -4.24
N THR A 274 -13.47 -0.69 -5.29
CA THR A 274 -12.25 -1.50 -5.21
C THR A 274 -11.06 -0.69 -5.66
N ILE A 275 -10.02 -0.65 -4.83
CA ILE A 275 -8.73 -0.06 -5.15
C ILE A 275 -7.74 -1.20 -5.27
N ALA A 276 -7.29 -1.48 -6.48
CA ALA A 276 -6.35 -2.54 -6.76
C ALA A 276 -5.00 -1.96 -7.18
N ALA A 277 -3.92 -2.50 -6.65
CA ALA A 277 -2.57 -2.06 -6.96
C ALA A 277 -1.62 -3.24 -7.16
N SER A 278 -0.59 -3.03 -7.96
CA SER A 278 0.54 -3.93 -8.10
C SER A 278 1.83 -3.16 -7.94
N ASN A 279 2.80 -3.75 -7.26
CA ASN A 279 4.15 -3.22 -7.19
C ASN A 279 4.99 -3.69 -8.39
N ASP A 280 6.10 -2.99 -8.61
CA ASP A 280 7.16 -3.47 -9.51
C ASP A 280 7.97 -4.56 -8.81
N GLY A 281 8.46 -5.50 -9.58
CA GLY A 281 9.33 -6.54 -9.08
C GLY A 281 9.25 -7.81 -9.94
N PRO A 282 10.14 -8.77 -9.68
CA PRO A 282 10.19 -10.01 -10.44
C PRO A 282 8.95 -10.91 -10.22
N SER A 283 8.26 -10.73 -9.09
CA SER A 283 7.04 -11.48 -8.72
C SER A 283 5.93 -10.50 -8.32
N PRO A 284 5.39 -9.69 -9.27
CA PRO A 284 4.37 -8.69 -8.95
C PRO A 284 3.10 -9.37 -8.46
N THR A 285 2.62 -8.92 -7.30
CA THR A 285 1.37 -9.39 -6.71
C THR A 285 0.35 -8.27 -6.76
N LYS A 286 -0.85 -8.59 -7.22
CA LYS A 286 -1.98 -7.67 -7.18
C LYS A 286 -2.68 -7.78 -5.84
N GLN A 287 -2.80 -6.66 -5.14
CA GLN A 287 -3.53 -6.53 -3.87
C GLN A 287 -4.66 -5.53 -4.02
N SER A 288 -5.68 -5.60 -3.16
CA SER A 288 -6.81 -4.68 -3.23
C SER A 288 -7.41 -4.38 -1.87
N LEU A 289 -7.97 -3.16 -1.75
CA LEU A 289 -8.92 -2.75 -0.72
C LEU A 289 -10.30 -2.67 -1.34
N THR A 290 -11.34 -3.04 -0.57
CA THR A 290 -12.73 -2.95 -1.03
C THR A 290 -13.59 -2.29 0.03
N TYR A 291 -14.38 -1.31 -0.40
CA TYR A 291 -15.38 -0.63 0.41
C TYR A 291 -16.75 -0.87 -0.22
N ASN A 292 -17.73 -1.23 0.60
CA ASN A 292 -19.12 -1.26 0.19
C ASN A 292 -19.75 0.09 0.53
N PHE A 293 -20.52 0.65 -0.38
CA PHE A 293 -21.24 1.89 -0.16
C PHE A 293 -22.62 1.81 -0.83
N ARG A 294 -23.49 2.77 -0.50
CA ARG A 294 -24.84 2.83 -1.04
C ARG A 294 -25.07 4.18 -1.75
N VAL A 295 -25.76 4.13 -2.87
CA VAL A 295 -26.45 5.28 -3.44
C VAL A 295 -27.89 5.21 -2.95
N ASP A 296 -28.35 6.23 -2.24
CA ASP A 296 -29.70 6.30 -1.69
C ASP A 296 -30.24 7.72 -1.80
N THR A 297 -31.27 7.86 -2.60
CA THR A 297 -31.94 9.16 -2.86
C THR A 297 -33.37 9.20 -2.32
N LYS A 298 -33.79 8.11 -1.67
CA LYS A 298 -35.11 8.04 -1.05
C LYS A 298 -35.09 8.68 0.33
N ALA A 299 -36.21 9.18 0.72
CA ALA A 299 -36.42 9.69 2.08
C ALA A 299 -36.90 8.54 2.99
N PRO A 300 -36.58 8.58 4.30
CA PRO A 300 -37.15 7.66 5.27
C PRO A 300 -38.68 7.71 5.26
N VAL A 301 -39.32 6.57 5.50
CA VAL A 301 -40.78 6.42 5.55
C VAL A 301 -41.22 6.18 6.98
N VAL A 302 -42.15 6.96 7.48
CA VAL A 302 -42.83 6.69 8.74
C VAL A 302 -43.95 5.66 8.45
N GLU A 303 -43.65 4.40 8.78
CA GLU A 303 -44.59 3.29 8.57
C GLU A 303 -45.79 3.34 9.53
N ARG A 304 -45.51 3.78 10.77
CA ARG A 304 -46.48 3.81 11.82
C ARG A 304 -46.17 4.87 12.88
N ALA A 305 -47.17 5.58 13.33
CA ALA A 305 -47.09 6.42 14.52
C ALA A 305 -48.32 6.20 15.39
N THR A 306 -48.14 5.86 16.67
CA THR A 306 -49.24 5.59 17.61
C THR A 306 -48.95 6.17 18.97
N LEU A 307 -50.00 6.62 19.65
CA LEU A 307 -49.95 7.05 21.03
C LEU A 307 -50.38 5.90 21.96
N SER A 308 -49.68 5.76 23.07
CA SER A 308 -49.98 4.80 24.15
C SER A 308 -49.95 5.51 25.50
N ASN A 309 -50.25 4.77 26.56
CA ASN A 309 -50.26 5.27 27.94
C ASN A 309 -51.11 6.57 28.12
N GLY A 310 -52.33 6.58 27.57
CA GLY A 310 -53.20 7.76 27.67
C GLY A 310 -52.68 8.99 26.91
N GLY A 311 -51.87 8.79 25.88
CA GLY A 311 -51.30 9.85 25.06
C GLY A 311 -49.95 10.38 25.52
N SER A 312 -49.38 9.77 26.56
CA SER A 312 -48.08 10.22 27.09
C SER A 312 -46.84 9.62 26.36
N THR A 313 -47.06 8.61 25.52
CA THR A 313 -45.97 7.95 24.78
C THR A 313 -46.26 7.90 23.29
N LEU A 314 -45.39 8.47 22.47
CA LEU A 314 -45.42 8.36 21.02
C LEU A 314 -44.52 7.22 20.58
N ASN A 315 -45.10 6.22 19.90
CA ASN A 315 -44.34 5.12 19.29
C ASN A 315 -44.28 5.38 17.77
N VAL A 316 -43.08 5.42 17.23
CA VAL A 316 -42.87 5.67 15.80
C VAL A 316 -42.03 4.51 15.20
N GLU A 317 -42.50 3.98 14.09
CA GLU A 317 -41.82 3.00 13.29
C GLU A 317 -41.39 3.68 11.98
N ILE A 318 -40.07 3.63 11.69
CA ILE A 318 -39.49 4.28 10.51
C ILE A 318 -38.69 3.26 9.77
N SER A 319 -38.87 3.19 8.44
CA SER A 319 -38.06 2.39 7.55
C SER A 319 -37.19 3.28 6.64
N ASP A 320 -35.95 2.84 6.42
CA ASP A 320 -35.05 3.39 5.44
C ASP A 320 -34.00 2.32 5.10
N GLU A 321 -33.49 2.36 3.89
CA GLU A 321 -32.39 1.48 3.49
C GLU A 321 -31.02 1.94 4.04
N SER A 322 -30.96 3.19 4.50
CA SER A 322 -29.77 3.83 5.06
C SER A 322 -29.96 4.18 6.53
N PRO A 323 -28.92 4.19 7.36
CA PRO A 323 -29.03 4.56 8.77
C PRO A 323 -29.47 6.01 8.94
N LEU A 324 -30.49 6.22 9.75
CA LEU A 324 -30.99 7.54 10.09
C LEU A 324 -29.92 8.38 10.80
N ALA A 325 -29.92 9.69 10.54
CA ALA A 325 -29.03 10.64 11.20
C ALA A 325 -29.63 11.23 12.47
N ALA A 326 -30.91 11.57 12.43
CA ALA A 326 -31.65 12.10 13.56
C ALA A 326 -33.14 11.81 13.44
N PHE A 327 -33.82 11.90 14.55
CA PHE A 327 -35.26 11.87 14.64
C PHE A 327 -35.74 13.12 15.37
N THR A 328 -36.71 13.82 14.80
CA THR A 328 -37.28 15.03 15.39
C THR A 328 -38.81 14.99 15.35
N VAL A 329 -39.44 15.52 16.38
CA VAL A 329 -40.87 15.77 16.43
C VAL A 329 -41.08 17.28 16.62
N ASN A 330 -41.84 17.90 15.72
CA ASN A 330 -42.09 19.32 15.74
C ASN A 330 -43.58 19.60 16.04
N ASP A 331 -43.84 20.68 16.76
CA ASP A 331 -45.20 21.26 16.82
C ASP A 331 -45.53 21.92 15.47
N PRO A 332 -46.58 21.46 14.77
CA PRO A 332 -46.92 21.99 13.46
C PRO A 332 -47.38 23.46 13.49
N ASN A 333 -47.82 23.98 14.64
CA ASN A 333 -48.32 25.34 14.75
C ASN A 333 -47.21 26.36 15.03
N SER A 334 -46.26 25.99 15.88
CA SER A 334 -45.17 26.88 16.28
C SER A 334 -43.86 26.57 15.54
N GLY A 335 -43.74 25.41 14.91
CA GLY A 335 -42.48 24.90 14.32
C GLY A 335 -41.41 24.52 15.34
N GLN A 336 -41.71 24.60 16.65
CA GLN A 336 -40.76 24.27 17.70
C GLN A 336 -40.55 22.76 17.82
N TYR A 337 -39.32 22.37 18.17
CA TYR A 337 -39.02 20.98 18.45
C TYR A 337 -39.64 20.55 19.78
N ILE A 338 -40.52 19.56 19.74
CA ILE A 338 -41.03 18.84 20.91
C ILE A 338 -40.03 17.82 21.39
N TYR A 339 -39.36 17.16 20.41
CA TYR A 339 -38.34 16.15 20.67
C TYR A 339 -37.29 16.21 19.56
N SER A 340 -36.03 16.02 19.92
CA SER A 340 -34.93 15.88 18.95
C SER A 340 -33.88 14.96 19.53
N ASP A 341 -33.49 13.96 18.76
CA ASP A 341 -32.41 13.06 19.10
C ASP A 341 -31.51 12.84 17.88
N VAL A 342 -30.20 12.88 18.10
CA VAL A 342 -29.17 12.56 17.11
C VAL A 342 -28.74 11.14 17.33
N ILE A 343 -28.99 10.29 16.33
CA ILE A 343 -28.71 8.86 16.42
C ILE A 343 -27.19 8.66 16.40
N ARG A 344 -26.65 8.09 17.44
CA ARG A 344 -25.23 7.73 17.53
C ARG A 344 -24.97 6.40 16.82
N ASN A 345 -23.73 6.20 16.39
CA ASN A 345 -23.34 4.96 15.67
C ASN A 345 -23.46 3.73 16.55
#